data_4c3cf565175079b5b2f642ccdde6d107
#
_entry.id   4c3cf565175079b5b2f642ccdde6d107
#
_cell.length_a   1.000
_cell.length_b   1.000
_cell.length_c   1.000
_cell.angle_alpha   90.00
_cell.angle_beta   90.00
_cell.angle_gamma   90.00
#
_symmetry.space_group_name_H-M   'P 1'
#
loop_
_entity.id
_entity.type
_entity.pdbx_description
1 polymer ?
#
loop_
_entity_poly.entity_id
_entity_poly.type
_entity_poly.pdbx_seq_one_letter_code
_entity_poly.pdbx_strand_id
1 'polypeptide(L)'
;MKTAVIGAGMAGLTSAKILRMAGHEVTVFDKSKGTGGRLASRSYPNGWIDHGAPYFSAESSFSDFLRQQLPAGSLQAWRPQVAGQLRSDEQLHSIGVPRNSAITRGLLGDLRFQPSTRIARIEAGPDGWQLYNDGGSRLGDWAIVVVAVPAPQALMLVANQPLFAEQLERVRMEPAWVAAIRTGQSVDRWPGVAVFEHPVLRRIVNNSAKPGRGSDHIYLV
;
A
#
# COMPACT_ATOMS: atom_id res chain seq x y z
N MET A 1 -9.91 13.88 -19.30
CA MET A 1 -8.61 14.59 -19.26
C MET A 1 -7.51 13.57 -19.02
N LYS A 2 -6.32 13.80 -19.58
CA LYS A 2 -5.15 12.96 -19.36
C LYS A 2 -4.59 13.16 -17.97
N THR A 3 -4.51 12.11 -17.17
CA THR A 3 -4.20 12.17 -15.75
C THR A 3 -3.08 11.20 -15.38
N ALA A 4 -2.06 11.70 -14.69
CA ALA A 4 -1.00 10.89 -14.11
C ALA A 4 -1.24 10.66 -12.62
N VAL A 5 -1.03 9.42 -12.17
CA VAL A 5 -1.03 9.07 -10.74
C VAL A 5 0.35 8.52 -10.38
N ILE A 6 1.02 9.16 -9.43
CA ILE A 6 2.37 8.78 -8.99
C ILE A 6 2.26 8.00 -7.69
N GLY A 7 2.52 6.70 -7.75
CA GLY A 7 2.42 5.74 -6.65
C GLY A 7 1.30 4.73 -6.85
N ALA A 8 1.65 3.45 -6.96
CA ALA A 8 0.71 2.32 -7.08
C ALA A 8 0.43 1.65 -5.72
N GLY A 9 0.33 2.44 -4.67
CA GLY A 9 -0.20 2.03 -3.37
C GLY A 9 -1.72 2.14 -3.31
N MET A 10 -2.30 1.87 -2.13
CA MET A 10 -3.75 1.94 -1.90
C MET A 10 -4.33 3.31 -2.33
N ALA A 11 -3.79 4.41 -1.83
CA ALA A 11 -4.30 5.75 -2.13
C ALA A 11 -4.24 6.07 -3.63
N GLY A 12 -3.09 5.80 -4.29
CA GLY A 12 -2.92 6.11 -5.71
C GLY A 12 -3.87 5.30 -6.60
N LEU A 13 -4.00 4.00 -6.34
CA LEU A 13 -4.87 3.14 -7.14
C LEU A 13 -6.36 3.39 -6.88
N THR A 14 -6.74 3.74 -5.64
CA THR A 14 -8.10 4.21 -5.35
C THR A 14 -8.42 5.49 -6.13
N SER A 15 -7.52 6.48 -6.08
CA SER A 15 -7.68 7.72 -6.85
C SER A 15 -7.74 7.45 -8.36
N ALA A 16 -6.88 6.58 -8.86
CA ALA A 16 -6.85 6.19 -10.27
C ALA A 16 -8.17 5.55 -10.73
N LYS A 17 -8.75 4.65 -9.92
CA LYS A 17 -10.05 4.05 -10.20
C LYS A 17 -11.18 5.08 -10.24
N ILE A 18 -11.25 5.96 -9.25
CA ILE A 18 -12.28 7.01 -9.18
C ILE A 18 -12.17 7.95 -10.39
N LEU A 19 -10.96 8.38 -10.73
CA LEU A 19 -10.73 9.24 -11.90
C LEU A 19 -11.08 8.54 -13.21
N ARG A 20 -10.76 7.25 -13.33
CA ARG A 20 -11.13 6.45 -14.50
C ARG A 20 -12.65 6.34 -14.64
N MET A 21 -13.37 6.10 -13.52
CA MET A 21 -14.84 6.07 -13.49
C MET A 21 -15.45 7.43 -13.86
N ALA A 22 -14.77 8.53 -13.55
CA ALA A 22 -15.14 9.89 -13.95
C ALA A 22 -14.76 10.23 -15.41
N GLY A 23 -14.30 9.26 -16.20
CA GLY A 23 -14.01 9.43 -17.63
C GLY A 23 -12.62 10.02 -17.93
N HIS A 24 -11.69 10.01 -16.98
CA HIS A 24 -10.32 10.44 -17.24
C HIS A 24 -9.49 9.32 -17.91
N GLU A 25 -8.52 9.70 -18.74
CA GLU A 25 -7.48 8.81 -19.24
C GLU A 25 -6.35 8.74 -18.20
N VAL A 26 -6.31 7.66 -17.42
CA VAL A 26 -5.41 7.56 -16.27
C VAL A 26 -4.21 6.67 -16.59
N THR A 27 -3.01 7.14 -16.25
CA THR A 27 -1.78 6.34 -16.23
C THR A 27 -1.18 6.38 -14.83
N VAL A 28 -0.87 5.21 -14.29
CA VAL A 28 -0.25 5.06 -12.97
C VAL A 28 1.25 4.78 -13.15
N PHE A 29 2.08 5.52 -12.42
CA PHE A 29 3.53 5.35 -12.38
C PHE A 29 3.96 4.85 -11.00
N ASP A 30 4.86 3.87 -10.96
CA ASP A 30 5.50 3.45 -9.70
C ASP A 30 6.97 3.07 -9.92
N LYS A 31 7.81 3.43 -8.97
CA LYS A 31 9.23 3.05 -8.95
C LYS A 31 9.47 1.55 -8.81
N SER A 32 8.49 0.83 -8.26
CA SER A 32 8.53 -0.61 -8.03
C SER A 32 8.04 -1.38 -9.26
N LYS A 33 8.46 -2.64 -9.37
CA LYS A 33 7.98 -3.56 -10.43
C LYS A 33 6.49 -3.92 -10.31
N GLY A 34 5.92 -3.78 -9.11
CA GLY A 34 4.55 -4.16 -8.81
C GLY A 34 3.84 -3.14 -7.94
N THR A 35 2.55 -3.39 -7.73
CA THR A 35 1.71 -2.59 -6.85
C THR A 35 1.88 -3.00 -5.39
N GLY A 36 1.41 -2.17 -4.46
CA GLY A 36 1.36 -2.49 -3.03
C GLY A 36 1.69 -1.31 -2.13
N GLY A 37 2.83 -0.66 -2.38
CA GLY A 37 3.31 0.37 -1.48
C GLY A 37 3.43 -0.18 -0.05
N ARG A 38 2.79 0.45 0.93
CA ARG A 38 2.75 -0.01 2.33
C ARG A 38 1.91 -1.28 2.58
N LEU A 39 1.16 -1.77 1.60
CA LEU A 39 0.51 -3.09 1.60
C LEU A 39 1.30 -4.15 0.82
N ALA A 40 2.58 -3.91 0.59
CA ALA A 40 3.42 -4.83 -0.18
C ALA A 40 3.51 -6.21 0.48
N SER A 41 3.46 -7.23 -0.36
CA SER A 41 3.67 -8.63 0.01
C SER A 41 4.77 -9.23 -0.85
N ARG A 42 5.49 -10.19 -0.30
CA ARG A 42 6.56 -10.94 -0.99
C ARG A 42 6.17 -12.40 -1.11
N SER A 43 6.46 -13.01 -2.27
CA SER A 43 6.36 -14.45 -2.45
C SER A 43 7.56 -15.16 -1.84
N TYR A 44 7.33 -16.36 -1.37
CA TYR A 44 8.34 -17.38 -1.03
C TYR A 44 7.83 -18.74 -1.53
N PRO A 45 8.63 -19.81 -1.53
CA PRO A 45 8.24 -21.08 -2.19
C PRO A 45 6.87 -21.64 -1.78
N ASN A 46 6.46 -21.47 -0.53
CA ASN A 46 5.23 -22.06 0.00
C ASN A 46 4.10 -21.05 0.26
N GLY A 47 4.22 -19.77 -0.20
CA GLY A 47 3.15 -18.81 0.00
C GLY A 47 3.57 -17.34 -0.04
N TRP A 48 2.98 -16.54 0.84
CA TRP A 48 3.08 -15.09 0.84
C TRP A 48 3.39 -14.52 2.22
N ILE A 49 4.23 -13.49 2.25
CA ILE A 49 4.57 -12.71 3.43
C ILE A 49 4.09 -11.28 3.22
N ASP A 50 3.21 -10.77 4.07
CA ASP A 50 2.78 -9.38 4.08
C ASP A 50 3.76 -8.54 4.90
N HIS A 51 4.92 -8.22 4.32
CA HIS A 51 5.99 -7.48 5.01
C HIS A 51 5.71 -5.98 5.16
N GLY A 52 4.66 -5.47 4.51
CA GLY A 52 4.10 -4.14 4.77
C GLY A 52 3.10 -4.18 5.92
N ALA A 53 2.00 -3.44 5.83
CA ALA A 53 0.92 -3.51 6.81
C ALA A 53 0.33 -4.92 6.82
N PRO A 54 0.33 -5.61 7.96
CA PRO A 54 -0.13 -6.99 8.04
C PRO A 54 -1.65 -7.12 7.88
N TYR A 55 -2.38 -6.08 8.20
CA TYR A 55 -3.82 -5.89 8.05
C TYR A 55 -4.13 -4.39 8.07
N PHE A 56 -5.37 -4.00 7.82
CA PHE A 56 -5.80 -2.61 7.92
C PHE A 56 -7.26 -2.53 8.39
N SER A 57 -7.64 -1.40 8.95
CA SER A 57 -9.01 -1.05 9.24
C SER A 57 -9.52 -0.12 8.14
N ALA A 58 -10.76 -0.30 7.73
CA ALA A 58 -11.41 0.53 6.73
C ALA A 58 -12.82 0.89 7.20
N GLU A 59 -13.21 2.12 7.01
CA GLU A 59 -14.60 2.54 7.18
C GLU A 59 -15.52 1.79 6.22
N SER A 60 -16.80 1.69 6.57
CA SER A 60 -17.79 0.93 5.80
C SER A 60 -17.83 1.38 4.34
N SER A 61 -17.88 2.69 4.10
CA SER A 61 -17.92 3.27 2.74
C SER A 61 -16.73 2.87 1.88
N PHE A 62 -15.53 2.89 2.46
CA PHE A 62 -14.32 2.47 1.75
C PHE A 62 -14.27 0.95 1.56
N SER A 63 -14.71 0.18 2.54
CA SER A 63 -14.83 -1.28 2.42
C SER A 63 -15.80 -1.67 1.30
N ASP A 64 -16.92 -0.96 1.18
CA ASP A 64 -17.91 -1.21 0.12
C ASP A 64 -17.39 -0.84 -1.26
N PHE A 65 -16.67 0.30 -1.36
CA PHE A 65 -15.96 0.65 -2.58
C PHE A 65 -14.97 -0.46 -2.98
N LEU A 66 -14.16 -0.95 -2.06
CA LEU A 66 -13.20 -2.02 -2.35
C LEU A 66 -13.92 -3.31 -2.82
N ARG A 67 -15.01 -3.71 -2.17
CA ARG A 67 -15.79 -4.90 -2.59
C ARG A 67 -16.35 -4.78 -4.00
N GLN A 68 -16.75 -3.57 -4.40
CA GLN A 68 -17.25 -3.32 -5.76
C GLN A 68 -16.15 -3.34 -6.83
N GLN A 69 -14.93 -2.93 -6.47
CA GLN A 69 -13.82 -2.80 -7.41
C GLN A 69 -12.91 -4.03 -7.50
N LEU A 70 -13.00 -4.94 -6.55
CA LEU A 70 -12.10 -6.09 -6.44
C LEU A 70 -12.78 -7.39 -6.90
N PRO A 71 -12.03 -8.36 -7.41
CA PRO A 71 -12.55 -9.71 -7.62
C PRO A 71 -13.11 -10.29 -6.33
N ALA A 72 -14.20 -11.05 -6.44
CA ALA A 72 -14.83 -11.69 -5.29
C ALA A 72 -13.82 -12.51 -4.47
N GLY A 73 -13.89 -12.38 -3.14
CA GLY A 73 -12.98 -13.07 -2.23
C GLY A 73 -11.59 -12.44 -2.04
N SER A 74 -11.23 -11.40 -2.83
CA SER A 74 -9.93 -10.72 -2.69
C SER A 74 -9.82 -9.88 -1.42
N LEU A 75 -10.93 -9.40 -0.88
CA LEU A 75 -11.01 -8.68 0.39
C LEU A 75 -11.78 -9.52 1.39
N GLN A 76 -11.16 -9.83 2.52
CA GLN A 76 -11.78 -10.58 3.60
C GLN A 76 -11.64 -9.87 4.94
N ALA A 77 -12.63 -10.10 5.78
CA ALA A 77 -12.56 -9.72 7.19
C ALA A 77 -11.67 -10.73 7.93
N TRP A 78 -10.82 -10.21 8.81
CA TRP A 78 -9.96 -11.01 9.67
C TRP A 78 -10.07 -10.54 11.12
N ARG A 79 -10.42 -11.46 11.99
CA ARG A 79 -10.46 -11.23 13.43
C ARG A 79 -9.33 -12.06 14.06
N PRO A 80 -8.16 -11.46 14.34
CA PRO A 80 -7.08 -12.19 14.98
C PRO A 80 -7.44 -12.61 16.40
N GLN A 81 -6.93 -13.74 16.84
CA GLN A 81 -6.81 -14.01 18.27
C GLN A 81 -5.68 -13.14 18.81
N VAL A 82 -5.94 -12.40 19.89
CA VAL A 82 -4.99 -11.46 20.47
C VAL A 82 -4.40 -12.05 21.76
N ALA A 83 -3.08 -12.03 21.83
CA ALA A 83 -2.33 -12.35 23.03
C ALA A 83 -1.55 -11.12 23.52
N GLY A 84 -1.32 -10.99 24.85
CA GLY A 84 -0.59 -9.88 25.46
C GLY A 84 -1.45 -8.92 26.24
N GLN A 85 -0.86 -7.82 26.69
CA GLN A 85 -1.46 -6.89 27.66
C GLN A 85 -2.51 -5.94 27.08
N LEU A 86 -2.49 -5.69 25.77
CA LEU A 86 -3.41 -4.75 25.11
C LEU A 86 -4.44 -5.50 24.27
N ARG A 87 -5.69 -5.53 24.74
CA ARG A 87 -6.84 -6.12 24.03
C ARG A 87 -7.37 -5.25 22.88
N SER A 88 -6.67 -4.21 22.48
CA SER A 88 -7.16 -3.23 21.49
C SER A 88 -7.28 -3.79 20.05
N ASP A 89 -6.69 -4.94 19.76
CA ASP A 89 -6.67 -5.52 18.40
C ASP A 89 -7.75 -6.60 18.16
N GLU A 90 -8.69 -6.82 19.09
CA GLU A 90 -9.84 -7.70 18.89
C GLU A 90 -10.84 -7.18 17.83
N GLN A 91 -10.53 -6.06 17.22
CA GLN A 91 -11.35 -5.45 16.18
C GLN A 91 -11.32 -6.29 14.89
N LEU A 92 -12.40 -6.16 14.13
CA LEU A 92 -12.48 -6.71 12.80
C LEU A 92 -11.57 -5.91 11.86
N HIS A 93 -10.57 -6.57 11.29
CA HIS A 93 -9.65 -6.00 10.34
C HIS A 93 -9.95 -6.48 8.92
N SER A 94 -9.41 -5.79 7.95
CA SER A 94 -9.47 -6.17 6.54
C SER A 94 -8.11 -6.69 6.09
N ILE A 95 -8.13 -7.75 5.31
CA ILE A 95 -6.96 -8.33 4.65
C ILE A 95 -7.25 -8.63 3.18
N GLY A 96 -6.21 -8.58 2.37
CA GLY A 96 -6.26 -9.09 1.00
C GLY A 96 -5.98 -10.61 0.95
N VAL A 97 -6.60 -11.32 0.04
CA VAL A 97 -6.40 -12.76 -0.20
C VAL A 97 -5.99 -12.98 -1.65
N PRO A 98 -4.99 -13.79 -1.92
CA PRO A 98 -4.14 -14.59 -1.01
C PRO A 98 -3.05 -13.78 -0.26
N ARG A 99 -2.98 -12.47 -0.44
CA ARG A 99 -2.00 -11.54 0.14
C ARG A 99 -2.52 -10.11 0.12
N ASN A 100 -1.98 -9.23 0.96
CA ASN A 100 -2.48 -7.84 1.03
C ASN A 100 -2.27 -7.05 -0.27
N SER A 101 -1.17 -7.28 -0.99
CA SER A 101 -0.95 -6.64 -2.29
C SER A 101 -1.90 -7.13 -3.40
N ALA A 102 -2.72 -8.16 -3.17
CA ALA A 102 -3.78 -8.55 -4.11
C ALA A 102 -4.84 -7.46 -4.25
N ILE A 103 -5.10 -6.69 -3.19
CA ILE A 103 -6.03 -5.55 -3.22
C ILE A 103 -5.55 -4.50 -4.22
N THR A 104 -4.30 -4.07 -4.10
CA THR A 104 -3.74 -3.06 -5.01
C THR A 104 -3.62 -3.59 -6.44
N ARG A 105 -3.34 -4.86 -6.62
CA ARG A 105 -3.35 -5.49 -7.94
C ARG A 105 -4.76 -5.53 -8.54
N GLY A 106 -5.78 -5.84 -7.75
CA GLY A 106 -7.17 -5.80 -8.18
C GLY A 106 -7.64 -4.39 -8.53
N LEU A 107 -7.28 -3.38 -7.74
CA LEU A 107 -7.54 -1.98 -8.05
C LEU A 107 -6.83 -1.52 -9.32
N LEU A 108 -5.62 -2.00 -9.60
CA LEU A 108 -4.96 -1.70 -10.86
C LEU A 108 -5.79 -2.20 -12.05
N GLY A 109 -6.21 -3.47 -12.05
CA GLY A 109 -7.05 -4.02 -13.10
C GLY A 109 -6.52 -3.73 -14.50
N ASP A 110 -7.32 -3.03 -15.29
CA ASP A 110 -7.05 -2.60 -16.68
C ASP A 110 -6.44 -1.19 -16.83
N LEU A 111 -6.13 -0.52 -15.71
CA LEU A 111 -5.49 0.79 -15.76
C LEU A 111 -4.11 0.72 -16.43
N ARG A 112 -3.78 1.73 -17.23
CA ARG A 112 -2.44 1.85 -17.81
C ARG A 112 -1.41 2.01 -16.68
N PHE A 113 -0.44 1.10 -16.63
CA PHE A 113 0.58 1.06 -15.57
C PHE A 113 1.99 1.14 -16.15
N GLN A 114 2.80 1.99 -15.57
CA GLN A 114 4.22 2.16 -15.87
C GLN A 114 5.04 1.74 -14.63
N PRO A 115 5.35 0.44 -14.49
CA PRO A 115 6.19 -0.06 -13.40
C PRO A 115 7.66 0.35 -13.60
N SER A 116 8.45 0.24 -12.54
CA SER A 116 9.89 0.55 -12.55
C SER A 116 10.20 1.94 -13.09
N THR A 117 9.24 2.88 -12.92
CA THR A 117 9.34 4.25 -13.41
C THR A 117 9.23 5.21 -12.23
N ARG A 118 10.39 5.68 -11.77
CA ARG A 118 10.48 6.69 -10.72
C ARG A 118 10.25 8.07 -11.34
N ILE A 119 9.20 8.76 -10.92
CA ILE A 119 9.08 10.20 -11.21
C ILE A 119 10.02 10.95 -10.28
N ALA A 120 10.92 11.72 -10.85
CA ALA A 120 11.90 12.51 -10.12
C ALA A 120 11.56 14.00 -10.09
N ARG A 121 10.77 14.49 -11.08
CA ARG A 121 10.46 15.91 -11.20
C ARG A 121 9.11 16.13 -11.87
N ILE A 122 8.41 17.16 -11.39
CA ILE A 122 7.14 17.66 -11.93
C ILE A 122 7.35 19.16 -12.21
N GLU A 123 7.03 19.59 -13.41
CA GLU A 123 7.14 20.98 -13.82
C GLU A 123 5.82 21.47 -14.43
N ALA A 124 5.53 22.73 -14.25
CA ALA A 124 4.47 23.38 -15.00
C ALA A 124 4.89 23.58 -16.46
N GLY A 125 4.04 23.20 -17.37
CA GLY A 125 4.22 23.41 -18.81
C GLY A 125 3.07 24.25 -19.40
N PRO A 126 3.11 24.56 -20.69
CA PRO A 126 2.08 25.39 -21.33
C PRO A 126 0.69 24.74 -21.31
N ASP A 127 0.63 23.41 -21.39
CA ASP A 127 -0.63 22.66 -21.48
C ASP A 127 -0.90 21.81 -20.23
N GLY A 128 -0.31 22.15 -19.09
CA GLY A 128 -0.46 21.45 -17.81
C GLY A 128 0.86 21.08 -17.17
N TRP A 129 1.01 19.82 -16.76
CA TRP A 129 2.15 19.32 -15.99
C TRP A 129 3.05 18.41 -16.84
N GLN A 130 4.34 18.59 -16.73
CA GLN A 130 5.34 17.75 -17.37
C GLN A 130 5.99 16.86 -16.32
N LEU A 131 6.07 15.56 -16.60
CA LEU A 131 6.71 14.57 -15.72
C LEU A 131 8.05 14.12 -16.32
N TYR A 132 9.03 13.95 -15.43
CA TYR A 132 10.36 13.47 -15.77
C TYR A 132 10.75 12.31 -14.85
N ASN A 133 11.36 11.29 -15.40
CA ASN A 133 11.92 10.17 -14.62
C ASN A 133 13.31 10.53 -14.05
N ASP A 134 13.87 9.61 -13.27
CA ASP A 134 15.21 9.75 -12.66
C ASP A 134 16.35 9.73 -13.71
N GLY A 135 16.13 9.20 -14.90
CA GLY A 135 17.04 9.29 -16.04
C GLY A 135 16.92 10.60 -16.83
N GLY A 136 16.07 11.55 -16.40
CA GLY A 136 15.87 12.84 -17.06
C GLY A 136 14.92 12.79 -18.28
N SER A 137 14.38 11.61 -18.64
CA SER A 137 13.47 11.50 -19.78
C SER A 137 12.09 12.07 -19.45
N ARG A 138 11.56 12.88 -20.37
CA ARG A 138 10.20 13.41 -20.29
C ARG A 138 9.18 12.31 -20.57
N LEU A 139 8.18 12.18 -19.69
CA LEU A 139 7.14 11.16 -19.76
C LEU A 139 5.78 11.69 -20.24
N GLY A 140 5.77 12.86 -20.84
CA GLY A 140 4.60 13.49 -21.45
C GLY A 140 4.02 14.62 -20.66
N ASP A 141 2.87 15.13 -21.18
CA ASP A 141 2.09 16.24 -20.62
C ASP A 141 0.80 15.72 -20.04
N TRP A 142 0.40 16.29 -18.91
CA TRP A 142 -0.70 15.82 -18.08
C TRP A 142 -1.56 16.98 -17.60
N ALA A 143 -2.86 16.92 -17.84
CA ALA A 143 -3.78 17.93 -17.32
C ALA A 143 -3.89 17.89 -15.80
N ILE A 144 -3.78 16.69 -15.21
CA ILE A 144 -3.85 16.46 -13.77
C ILE A 144 -2.71 15.53 -13.35
N VAL A 145 -2.09 15.84 -12.21
CA VAL A 145 -1.13 14.96 -11.54
C VAL A 145 -1.56 14.71 -10.11
N VAL A 146 -1.72 13.44 -9.75
CA VAL A 146 -1.99 13.00 -8.39
C VAL A 146 -0.71 12.43 -7.79
N VAL A 147 -0.19 13.05 -6.73
CA VAL A 147 1.00 12.58 -6.01
C VAL A 147 0.56 11.76 -4.82
N ALA A 148 0.66 10.43 -4.92
CA ALA A 148 0.19 9.45 -3.93
C ALA A 148 1.34 8.62 -3.32
N VAL A 149 2.49 9.27 -3.13
CA VAL A 149 3.67 8.69 -2.47
C VAL A 149 3.79 9.23 -1.03
N PRO A 150 4.61 8.61 -0.15
CA PRO A 150 4.82 9.09 1.21
C PRO A 150 5.31 10.54 1.26
N ALA A 151 4.92 11.30 2.30
CA ALA A 151 5.17 12.73 2.41
C ALA A 151 6.63 13.17 2.14
N PRO A 152 7.69 12.48 2.64
CA PRO A 152 9.06 12.87 2.31
C PRO A 152 9.40 12.73 0.82
N GLN A 153 8.79 11.77 0.13
CA GLN A 153 8.97 11.59 -1.32
C GLN A 153 8.11 12.60 -2.11
N ALA A 154 6.90 12.88 -1.64
CA ALA A 154 6.03 13.88 -2.23
C ALA A 154 6.65 15.27 -2.17
N LEU A 155 7.24 15.63 -1.04
CA LEU A 155 7.92 16.92 -0.83
C LEU A 155 8.97 17.20 -1.91
N MET A 156 9.77 16.20 -2.27
CA MET A 156 10.77 16.35 -3.35
C MET A 156 10.14 16.64 -4.71
N LEU A 157 8.92 16.16 -4.97
CA LEU A 157 8.22 16.35 -6.24
C LEU A 157 7.49 17.68 -6.33
N VAL A 158 7.08 18.23 -5.18
CA VAL A 158 6.25 19.45 -5.13
C VAL A 158 6.95 20.61 -4.42
N ALA A 159 8.29 20.56 -4.29
CA ALA A 159 9.08 21.61 -3.65
C ALA A 159 8.85 23.02 -4.27
N ASN A 160 8.53 23.06 -5.55
CA ASN A 160 8.21 24.30 -6.28
C ASN A 160 6.76 24.78 -6.06
N GLN A 161 5.98 24.10 -5.23
CA GLN A 161 4.58 24.41 -4.92
C GLN A 161 4.45 24.73 -3.42
N PRO A 162 4.64 26.01 -3.01
CA PRO A 162 4.80 26.36 -1.60
C PRO A 162 3.66 25.90 -0.69
N LEU A 163 2.41 25.94 -1.16
CA LEU A 163 1.24 25.52 -0.39
C LEU A 163 1.28 24.02 -0.02
N PHE A 164 1.75 23.17 -0.94
CA PHE A 164 1.89 21.74 -0.68
C PHE A 164 3.16 21.42 0.13
N ALA A 165 4.27 22.09 -0.18
CA ALA A 165 5.53 21.90 0.51
C ALA A 165 5.39 22.19 2.01
N GLU A 166 4.81 23.33 2.40
CA GLU A 166 4.60 23.71 3.80
C GLU A 166 3.77 22.68 4.57
N GLN A 167 2.73 22.11 3.97
CA GLN A 167 1.92 21.10 4.61
C GLN A 167 2.67 19.76 4.76
N LEU A 168 3.44 19.36 3.74
CA LEU A 168 4.18 18.12 3.74
C LEU A 168 5.36 18.14 4.72
N GLU A 169 6.00 19.29 4.94
CA GLU A 169 7.07 19.46 5.94
C GLU A 169 6.60 19.21 7.38
N ARG A 170 5.31 19.43 7.64
CA ARG A 170 4.72 19.14 8.96
C ARG A 170 4.45 17.65 9.20
N VAL A 171 4.47 16.83 8.14
CA VAL A 171 4.19 15.40 8.25
C VAL A 171 5.44 14.65 8.71
N ARG A 172 5.38 14.08 9.90
CA ARG A 172 6.41 13.18 10.42
C ARG A 172 6.05 11.73 10.11
N MET A 173 6.98 11.00 9.51
CA MET A 173 6.83 9.57 9.26
C MET A 173 7.86 8.82 10.09
N GLU A 174 7.38 7.97 11.00
CA GLU A 174 8.25 7.12 11.79
C GLU A 174 8.58 5.84 11.00
N PRO A 175 9.85 5.44 10.91
CA PRO A 175 10.24 4.19 10.31
C PRO A 175 9.86 3.02 11.23
N ALA A 176 9.51 1.88 10.62
CA ALA A 176 9.31 0.63 11.32
C ALA A 176 10.12 -0.47 10.65
N TRP A 177 10.83 -1.25 11.46
CA TRP A 177 11.47 -2.48 11.02
C TRP A 177 10.49 -3.64 11.12
N VAL A 178 10.49 -4.49 10.13
CA VAL A 178 9.71 -5.73 10.13
C VAL A 178 10.62 -6.89 9.77
N ALA A 179 10.73 -7.85 10.68
CA ALA A 179 11.42 -9.11 10.43
C ALA A 179 10.38 -10.22 10.17
N ALA A 180 10.59 -11.01 9.13
CA ALA A 180 9.80 -12.21 8.88
C ALA A 180 10.55 -13.44 9.36
N ILE A 181 10.02 -14.13 10.36
CA ILE A 181 10.65 -15.27 11.02
C ILE A 181 9.85 -16.52 10.66
N ARG A 182 10.50 -17.52 10.07
CA ARG A 182 9.93 -18.84 9.86
C ARG A 182 10.31 -19.77 11.01
N THR A 183 9.33 -20.44 11.60
CA THR A 183 9.53 -21.44 12.65
C THR A 183 9.22 -22.84 12.12
N GLY A 184 9.83 -23.87 12.70
CA GLY A 184 9.60 -25.27 12.32
C GLY A 184 8.22 -25.80 12.75
N GLN A 185 7.57 -25.12 13.70
CA GLN A 185 6.25 -25.47 14.23
C GLN A 185 5.50 -24.21 14.65
N SER A 186 4.20 -24.31 14.87
CA SER A 186 3.37 -23.23 15.40
C SER A 186 3.86 -22.79 16.78
N VAL A 187 3.75 -21.49 17.03
CA VAL A 187 3.99 -20.91 18.35
C VAL A 187 2.63 -20.57 18.96
N ASP A 188 2.11 -21.47 19.79
CA ASP A 188 0.72 -21.42 20.27
C ASP A 188 0.39 -20.14 21.05
N ARG A 189 1.35 -19.57 21.78
CA ARG A 189 1.16 -18.32 22.52
C ARG A 189 0.95 -17.09 21.61
N TRP A 190 1.19 -17.22 20.30
CA TRP A 190 1.00 -16.14 19.32
C TRP A 190 0.09 -16.58 18.17
N PRO A 191 -1.17 -16.93 18.46
CA PRO A 191 -2.05 -17.54 17.46
C PRO A 191 -2.46 -16.58 16.33
N GLY A 192 -2.55 -15.28 16.63
CA GLY A 192 -2.94 -14.24 15.65
C GLY A 192 -2.04 -13.01 15.74
N VAL A 193 -2.27 -12.19 16.76
CA VAL A 193 -1.50 -10.96 17.04
C VAL A 193 -1.09 -10.96 18.52
N ALA A 194 0.14 -10.60 18.79
CA ALA A 194 0.61 -10.27 20.13
C ALA A 194 1.15 -8.85 20.15
N VAL A 195 0.72 -8.05 21.13
CA VAL A 195 1.11 -6.65 21.32
C VAL A 195 1.91 -6.53 22.59
N PHE A 196 2.98 -5.75 22.54
CA PHE A 196 3.94 -5.62 23.64
C PHE A 196 4.16 -4.15 24.00
N GLU A 197 4.25 -3.87 25.29
CA GLU A 197 4.81 -2.64 25.85
C GLU A 197 6.33 -2.81 25.99
N HIS A 198 7.04 -2.75 24.87
CA HIS A 198 8.49 -2.93 24.84
C HIS A 198 9.12 -1.86 23.93
N PRO A 199 10.29 -1.31 24.28
CA PRO A 199 10.89 -0.20 23.53
C PRO A 199 11.24 -0.57 22.08
N VAL A 200 11.50 -1.83 21.79
CA VAL A 200 11.89 -2.32 20.46
C VAL A 200 10.81 -3.17 19.83
N LEU A 201 10.31 -4.18 20.55
CA LEU A 201 9.30 -5.11 20.06
C LEU A 201 7.90 -4.56 20.31
N ARG A 202 7.23 -4.13 19.27
CA ARG A 202 5.88 -3.58 19.36
C ARG A 202 4.80 -4.61 19.15
N ARG A 203 5.03 -5.52 18.19
CA ARG A 203 3.99 -6.45 17.73
C ARG A 203 4.59 -7.70 17.11
N ILE A 204 3.94 -8.83 17.32
CA ILE A 204 4.14 -10.06 16.53
C ILE A 204 2.82 -10.37 15.85
N VAL A 205 2.87 -10.66 14.56
CA VAL A 205 1.69 -11.07 13.78
C VAL A 205 1.96 -12.45 13.19
N ASN A 206 1.11 -13.42 13.50
CA ASN A 206 1.12 -14.70 12.83
C ASN A 206 0.61 -14.51 11.40
N ASN A 207 1.53 -14.37 10.46
CA ASN A 207 1.17 -14.17 9.06
C ASN A 207 0.41 -15.37 8.49
N SER A 208 0.76 -16.58 8.93
CA SER A 208 0.15 -17.83 8.45
C SER A 208 -1.25 -18.09 9.00
N ALA A 209 -1.66 -17.39 10.05
CA ALA A 209 -3.04 -17.45 10.55
C ALA A 209 -4.05 -16.71 9.63
N LYS A 210 -3.56 -15.98 8.65
CA LYS A 210 -4.40 -15.28 7.66
C LYS A 210 -4.71 -16.19 6.47
N PRO A 211 -5.94 -16.15 5.93
CA PRO A 211 -6.31 -16.89 4.73
C PRO A 211 -5.34 -16.69 3.56
N GLY A 212 -4.98 -17.77 2.87
CA GLY A 212 -4.21 -17.78 1.63
C GLY A 212 -2.70 -17.52 1.75
N ARG A 213 -2.12 -17.54 2.99
CA ARG A 213 -0.69 -17.25 3.19
C ARG A 213 0.25 -18.44 2.99
N GLY A 214 -0.27 -19.65 2.91
CA GLY A 214 0.49 -20.88 2.80
C GLY A 214 0.53 -21.66 4.12
N SER A 215 1.26 -22.77 4.14
CA SER A 215 1.28 -23.73 5.24
C SER A 215 2.44 -23.55 6.22
N ASP A 216 3.43 -22.75 5.89
CA ASP A 216 4.57 -22.52 6.79
C ASP A 216 4.17 -21.60 7.95
N HIS A 217 4.85 -21.77 9.10
CA HIS A 217 4.64 -20.91 10.26
C HIS A 217 5.52 -19.67 10.16
N ILE A 218 4.94 -18.54 9.70
CA ILE A 218 5.63 -17.27 9.50
C ILE A 218 5.05 -16.21 10.42
N TYR A 219 5.92 -15.58 11.18
CA TYR A 219 5.62 -14.48 12.09
C TYR A 219 6.31 -13.19 11.62
N LEU A 220 5.58 -12.08 11.69
CA LEU A 220 6.11 -10.73 11.43
C LEU A 220 6.36 -10.05 12.78
N VAL A 221 7.56 -9.60 12.99
CA VAL A 221 8.03 -9.01 14.24
C VAL A 221 8.53 -7.60 14.00
#